data_4248894ec8f2c1f369c7d013f78843c2
#
_entry.id   4248894ec8f2c1f369c7d013f78843c2
#
_cell.length_a   1.000
_cell.length_b   1.000
_cell.length_c   1.000
_cell.angle_alpha   90.00
_cell.angle_beta   90.00
_cell.angle_gamma   90.00
#
_symmetry.space_group_name_H-M   'P 1'
#
loop_
_entity.id
_entity.type
_entity.pdbx_description
1 polymer ?
#
loop_
_entity_poly.entity_id
_entity_poly.type
_entity_poly.pdbx_seq_one_letter_code
_entity_poly.pdbx_strand_id
1 'polypeptide(L)'
;QAIDSLSALGVVFVASAGNNGDANFHLLYDASVSDTLKTQVKFDSYSYPQMFGQCLTLWGTPGNSFEACIQVLNSSGTLLSETPFYLTDTLDTYINDTLFAGADTVLYNVLADSANAMNQRPFMQIRVASRNTANKIILQIHADTGIVHAWNLIELNNGVGNWGSDFAAPYAGYTAGDPYYGI
;
A
#
# COMPACT_ATOMS: atom_id res chain seq x y z
N GLN A 1 14.54 -4.97 18.99
CA GLN A 1 15.78 -5.29 19.75
C GLN A 1 15.78 -4.63 21.14
N ALA A 2 15.64 -3.29 21.29
CA ALA A 2 15.65 -2.64 22.60
C ALA A 2 14.46 -3.09 23.48
N ILE A 3 13.26 -3.15 22.92
CA ILE A 3 12.06 -3.63 23.61
C ILE A 3 12.22 -5.09 24.05
N ASP A 4 12.73 -5.95 23.16
CA ASP A 4 12.94 -7.38 23.47
C ASP A 4 13.95 -7.56 24.59
N SER A 5 15.07 -6.81 24.54
CA SER A 5 16.11 -6.85 25.59
C SER A 5 15.57 -6.38 26.94
N LEU A 6 14.74 -5.35 26.97
CA LEU A 6 14.15 -4.84 28.21
C LEU A 6 13.02 -5.75 28.71
N SER A 7 12.23 -6.35 27.80
CA SER A 7 11.21 -7.35 28.16
C SER A 7 11.86 -8.60 28.81
N ALA A 8 13.01 -9.02 28.33
CA ALA A 8 13.76 -10.11 28.94
C ALA A 8 14.25 -9.79 30.38
N LEU A 9 14.33 -8.53 30.73
CA LEU A 9 14.63 -8.03 32.09
C LEU A 9 13.37 -7.79 32.94
N GLY A 10 12.21 -8.19 32.45
CA GLY A 10 10.93 -8.06 33.17
C GLY A 10 10.24 -6.71 33.00
N VAL A 11 10.70 -5.85 32.10
CA VAL A 11 10.04 -4.58 31.79
C VAL A 11 8.79 -4.85 30.95
N VAL A 12 7.65 -4.35 31.40
CA VAL A 12 6.38 -4.44 30.70
C VAL A 12 6.17 -3.17 29.87
N PHE A 13 5.95 -3.36 28.55
CA PHE A 13 5.61 -2.28 27.64
C PHE A 13 4.10 -2.29 27.39
N VAL A 14 3.49 -1.13 27.49
CA VAL A 14 2.10 -0.94 27.18
C VAL A 14 2.00 0.15 26.10
N ALA A 15 1.36 -0.19 24.97
CA ALA A 15 1.10 0.75 23.89
C ALA A 15 -0.38 0.69 23.51
N SER A 16 -0.94 1.80 23.03
CA SER A 16 -2.29 1.80 22.49
C SER A 16 -2.31 1.03 21.16
N ALA A 17 -3.37 0.25 20.94
CA ALA A 17 -3.57 -0.49 19.70
C ALA A 17 -4.06 0.40 18.53
N GLY A 18 -4.26 1.70 18.77
CA GLY A 18 -4.87 2.63 17.79
C GLY A 18 -6.40 2.66 17.87
N ASN A 19 -7.00 3.53 17.08
CA ASN A 19 -8.45 3.80 17.10
C ASN A 19 -9.16 3.47 15.78
N ASN A 20 -8.48 2.85 14.80
CA ASN A 20 -9.00 2.63 13.44
C ASN A 20 -9.55 1.20 13.25
N GLY A 21 -10.09 0.58 14.31
CA GLY A 21 -10.64 -0.78 14.24
C GLY A 21 -11.85 -0.96 13.33
N ASP A 22 -12.37 0.13 12.78
CA ASP A 22 -13.48 0.18 11.81
C ASP A 22 -13.01 0.54 10.39
N ALA A 23 -11.72 0.83 10.19
CA ALA A 23 -11.17 1.21 8.88
C ALA A 23 -10.53 0.01 8.17
N ASN A 24 -10.80 -0.13 6.87
CA ASN A 24 -10.29 -1.20 6.03
C ASN A 24 -8.91 -0.85 5.45
N PHE A 25 -7.93 -0.62 6.32
CA PHE A 25 -6.61 -0.11 5.96
C PHE A 25 -5.55 -1.18 5.73
N HIS A 26 -5.88 -2.46 5.92
CA HIS A 26 -5.00 -3.60 5.69
C HIS A 26 -5.54 -4.52 4.59
N LEU A 27 -4.62 -5.19 3.89
CA LEU A 27 -4.89 -6.25 2.91
C LEU A 27 -3.97 -7.43 3.16
N LEU A 28 -4.52 -8.61 3.00
CA LEU A 28 -3.78 -9.86 2.91
C LEU A 28 -3.89 -10.40 1.48
N TYR A 29 -2.76 -10.60 0.82
CA TYR A 29 -2.64 -11.33 -0.43
C TYR A 29 -1.91 -12.64 -0.18
N ASP A 30 -2.52 -13.76 -0.58
CA ASP A 30 -1.94 -15.10 -0.53
C ASP A 30 -1.86 -15.65 -1.95
N ALA A 31 -0.63 -15.82 -2.46
CA ALA A 31 -0.37 -16.29 -3.81
C ALA A 31 -0.87 -17.74 -4.05
N SER A 32 -1.10 -18.53 -3.00
CA SER A 32 -1.70 -19.87 -3.12
C SER A 32 -3.20 -19.84 -3.41
N VAL A 33 -3.86 -18.71 -3.18
CA VAL A 33 -5.32 -18.54 -3.33
C VAL A 33 -5.68 -17.86 -4.65
N SER A 34 -4.86 -16.91 -5.09
CA SER A 34 -5.11 -16.19 -6.36
C SER A 34 -3.81 -15.73 -7.00
N ASP A 35 -3.76 -15.67 -8.32
CA ASP A 35 -2.58 -15.20 -9.05
C ASP A 35 -2.30 -13.71 -8.83
N THR A 36 -3.32 -12.92 -8.59
CA THR A 36 -3.21 -11.48 -8.36
C THR A 36 -4.27 -10.99 -7.39
N LEU A 37 -3.91 -9.97 -6.62
CA LEU A 37 -4.87 -9.18 -5.85
C LEU A 37 -5.04 -7.81 -6.49
N LYS A 38 -6.28 -7.34 -6.62
CA LYS A 38 -6.61 -5.96 -7.02
C LYS A 38 -7.48 -5.31 -5.96
N THR A 39 -7.14 -4.07 -5.62
CA THR A 39 -7.92 -3.26 -4.67
C THR A 39 -7.94 -1.81 -5.09
N GLN A 40 -9.01 -1.10 -4.78
CA GLN A 40 -9.04 0.35 -4.90
C GLN A 40 -8.40 0.98 -3.67
N VAL A 41 -7.44 1.85 -3.89
CA VAL A 41 -6.91 2.76 -2.88
C VAL A 41 -7.83 3.97 -2.82
N LYS A 42 -8.65 4.08 -1.77
CA LYS A 42 -9.48 5.26 -1.54
C LYS A 42 -8.68 6.34 -0.85
N PHE A 43 -8.77 7.55 -1.36
CA PHE A 43 -8.19 8.73 -0.74
C PHE A 43 -9.23 9.41 0.14
N ASP A 44 -8.82 9.80 1.34
CA ASP A 44 -9.64 10.69 2.15
C ASP A 44 -9.47 12.13 1.67
N SER A 45 -10.59 12.83 1.54
CA SER A 45 -10.65 14.24 1.20
C SER A 45 -10.60 15.17 2.42
N TYR A 46 -10.25 14.65 3.59
CA TYR A 46 -10.34 15.38 4.85
C TYR A 46 -9.33 16.53 4.92
N SER A 47 -9.82 17.75 4.90
CA SER A 47 -9.17 19.02 5.25
C SER A 47 -8.25 19.71 4.22
N TYR A 48 -7.77 19.06 3.17
CA TYR A 48 -6.91 19.73 2.16
C TYR A 48 -7.39 19.42 0.74
N PRO A 49 -8.24 20.25 0.14
CA PRO A 49 -8.86 19.97 -1.16
C PRO A 49 -7.91 19.94 -2.35
N GLN A 50 -6.61 20.03 -2.13
CA GLN A 50 -5.64 20.20 -3.22
C GLN A 50 -4.62 19.05 -3.37
N MET A 51 -4.52 18.14 -2.40
CA MET A 51 -3.58 17.02 -2.47
C MET A 51 -4.19 15.77 -1.85
N PHE A 52 -4.78 14.94 -2.70
CA PHE A 52 -5.23 13.60 -2.31
C PHE A 52 -4.08 12.63 -2.52
N GLY A 53 -3.52 12.09 -1.45
CA GLY A 53 -2.41 11.17 -1.55
C GLY A 53 -2.40 10.14 -0.44
N GLN A 54 -1.77 9.01 -0.71
CA GLN A 54 -1.59 7.91 0.23
C GLN A 54 -0.18 7.35 0.19
N CYS A 55 0.26 6.83 1.33
CA CYS A 55 1.45 6.01 1.46
C CYS A 55 1.03 4.57 1.80
N LEU A 56 1.36 3.66 0.93
CA LEU A 56 1.12 2.24 1.07
C LEU A 56 2.43 1.57 1.46
N THR A 57 2.37 0.65 2.41
CA THR A 57 3.53 -0.15 2.82
C THR A 57 3.20 -1.63 2.66
N LEU A 58 4.00 -2.33 1.87
CA LEU A 58 3.82 -3.74 1.55
C LEU A 58 4.99 -4.55 2.11
N TRP A 59 4.68 -5.69 2.72
CA TRP A 59 5.66 -6.62 3.27
C TRP A 59 5.36 -8.04 2.82
N GLY A 60 6.35 -8.67 2.19
CA GLY A 60 6.22 -10.05 1.73
C GLY A 60 6.75 -11.08 2.73
N THR A 61 6.63 -12.35 2.37
CA THR A 61 7.25 -13.47 3.08
C THR A 61 8.77 -13.44 2.87
N PRO A 62 9.61 -13.66 3.90
CA PRO A 62 11.06 -13.71 3.74
C PRO A 62 11.49 -14.69 2.65
N GLY A 63 12.37 -14.24 1.75
CA GLY A 63 12.91 -15.04 0.65
C GLY A 63 12.00 -15.17 -0.58
N ASN A 64 10.81 -14.57 -0.57
CA ASN A 64 9.88 -14.58 -1.71
C ASN A 64 9.68 -13.15 -2.21
N SER A 65 10.08 -12.87 -3.44
CA SER A 65 9.81 -11.58 -4.07
C SER A 65 8.32 -11.43 -4.41
N PHE A 66 7.90 -10.19 -4.52
CA PHE A 66 6.59 -9.82 -5.05
C PHE A 66 6.72 -8.56 -5.90
N GLU A 67 5.72 -8.31 -6.71
CA GLU A 67 5.64 -7.13 -7.54
C GLU A 67 4.28 -6.42 -7.36
N ALA A 68 4.29 -5.12 -7.62
CA ALA A 68 3.08 -4.32 -7.59
C ALA A 68 3.07 -3.26 -8.68
N CYS A 69 1.87 -2.89 -9.13
CA CYS A 69 1.65 -1.77 -10.04
C CYS A 69 0.47 -0.91 -9.58
N ILE A 70 0.44 0.32 -10.09
CA ILE A 70 -0.67 1.24 -9.92
C ILE A 70 -1.40 1.39 -11.25
N GLN A 71 -2.71 1.22 -11.23
CA GLN A 71 -3.60 1.48 -12.36
C GLN A 71 -4.51 2.67 -12.05
N VAL A 72 -4.82 3.45 -13.07
CA VAL A 72 -5.79 4.54 -13.00
C VAL A 72 -6.96 4.18 -13.87
N LEU A 73 -8.13 4.04 -13.25
CA LEU A 73 -9.40 3.79 -13.96
C LEU A 73 -10.26 5.05 -13.93
N ASN A 74 -11.09 5.24 -14.95
CA ASN A 74 -12.14 6.25 -14.90
C ASN A 74 -13.31 5.80 -13.99
N SER A 75 -14.31 6.65 -13.84
CA SER A 75 -15.49 6.36 -13.03
C SER A 75 -16.28 5.12 -13.47
N SER A 76 -16.23 4.77 -14.76
CA SER A 76 -16.87 3.58 -15.33
C SER A 76 -16.02 2.30 -15.24
N GLY A 77 -14.79 2.38 -14.74
CA GLY A 77 -13.88 1.24 -14.57
C GLY A 77 -12.99 0.95 -15.79
N THR A 78 -12.94 1.86 -16.77
CA THR A 78 -12.04 1.70 -17.91
C THR A 78 -10.62 2.13 -17.52
N LEU A 79 -9.63 1.31 -17.87
CA LEU A 79 -8.21 1.63 -17.67
C LEU A 79 -7.83 2.86 -18.50
N LEU A 80 -7.27 3.86 -17.84
CA LEU A 80 -6.72 5.07 -18.46
C LEU A 80 -5.21 5.02 -18.58
N SER A 81 -4.54 4.52 -17.55
CA SER A 81 -3.07 4.44 -17.49
C SER A 81 -2.65 3.45 -16.41
N GLU A 82 -1.43 2.92 -16.53
CA GLU A 82 -0.83 2.06 -15.50
C GLU A 82 0.69 2.19 -15.47
N THR A 83 1.29 1.89 -14.34
CA THR A 83 2.75 1.74 -14.21
C THR A 83 3.17 0.35 -14.71
N PRO A 84 4.46 0.12 -15.00
CA PRO A 84 4.97 -1.23 -15.01
C PRO A 84 4.80 -1.87 -13.63
N PHE A 85 4.91 -3.21 -13.58
CA PHE A 85 5.11 -3.90 -12.30
C PHE A 85 6.52 -3.63 -11.80
N TYR A 86 6.63 -3.23 -10.55
CA TYR A 86 7.88 -3.05 -9.83
C TYR A 86 8.11 -4.25 -8.94
N LEU A 87 9.22 -4.94 -9.18
CA LEU A 87 9.59 -6.18 -8.49
C LEU A 87 10.54 -5.87 -7.33
N THR A 88 10.31 -6.46 -6.16
CA THR A 88 11.11 -6.18 -4.95
C THR A 88 12.55 -6.67 -5.02
N ASP A 89 12.88 -7.65 -5.87
CA ASP A 89 14.23 -8.20 -6.00
C ASP A 89 15.12 -7.44 -6.99
N THR A 90 14.55 -6.60 -7.85
CA THR A 90 15.26 -5.85 -8.89
C THR A 90 15.28 -4.35 -8.67
N LEU A 91 14.46 -3.84 -7.77
CA LEU A 91 14.33 -2.41 -7.53
C LEU A 91 15.15 -1.98 -6.31
N ASP A 92 16.41 -1.64 -6.52
CA ASP A 92 17.30 -1.05 -5.51
C ASP A 92 17.21 0.47 -5.46
N THR A 93 16.34 1.07 -6.25
CA THR A 93 16.29 2.52 -6.42
C THR A 93 14.90 3.07 -6.18
N TYR A 94 14.89 4.29 -5.68
CA TYR A 94 13.70 5.09 -5.54
C TYR A 94 13.23 5.58 -6.92
N ILE A 95 12.03 5.16 -7.33
CA ILE A 95 11.34 5.68 -8.52
C ILE A 95 10.47 6.86 -8.11
N ASN A 96 10.52 7.93 -8.88
CA ASN A 96 9.64 9.08 -8.74
C ASN A 96 9.18 9.51 -10.12
N ASP A 97 7.89 9.33 -10.42
CA ASP A 97 7.38 9.52 -11.78
C ASP A 97 5.91 9.95 -11.78
N THR A 98 5.33 10.10 -12.95
CA THR A 98 3.97 10.60 -13.18
C THR A 98 3.23 9.74 -14.19
N LEU A 99 2.01 9.30 -13.83
CA LEU A 99 1.06 8.72 -14.77
C LEU A 99 0.17 9.82 -15.36
N PHE A 100 0.01 9.79 -16.67
CA PHE A 100 -0.93 10.65 -17.40
C PHE A 100 -2.21 9.86 -17.68
N ALA A 101 -3.32 10.29 -17.09
CA ALA A 101 -4.63 9.66 -17.24
C ALA A 101 -5.61 10.62 -17.94
N GLY A 102 -5.50 10.72 -19.26
CA GLY A 102 -6.19 11.71 -20.04
C GLY A 102 -5.63 13.13 -19.76
N ALA A 103 -6.48 14.03 -19.28
CA ALA A 103 -6.08 15.38 -18.87
C ALA A 103 -5.53 15.44 -17.43
N ASP A 104 -5.62 14.34 -16.68
CA ASP A 104 -5.23 14.27 -15.29
C ASP A 104 -3.84 13.69 -15.12
N THR A 105 -3.21 14.03 -13.99
CA THR A 105 -1.90 13.51 -13.60
C THR A 105 -1.99 12.83 -12.24
N VAL A 106 -1.37 11.66 -12.12
CA VAL A 106 -1.16 10.95 -10.87
C VAL A 106 0.34 10.89 -10.60
N LEU A 107 0.77 11.54 -9.53
CA LEU A 107 2.15 11.49 -9.07
C LEU A 107 2.34 10.25 -8.24
N TYR A 108 3.45 9.54 -8.44
CA TYR A 108 3.75 8.38 -7.63
C TYR A 108 5.26 8.24 -7.39
N ASN A 109 5.59 7.57 -6.30
CA ASN A 109 6.94 7.07 -6.09
C ASN A 109 6.90 5.65 -5.51
N VAL A 110 7.94 4.88 -5.81
CA VAL A 110 8.12 3.52 -5.35
C VAL A 110 9.51 3.37 -4.78
N LEU A 111 9.58 2.83 -3.58
CA LEU A 111 10.80 2.36 -2.93
C LEU A 111 10.62 0.86 -2.69
N ALA A 112 11.59 0.05 -3.09
CA ALA A 112 11.55 -1.39 -2.85
C ALA A 112 12.89 -1.90 -2.33
N ASP A 113 12.84 -2.99 -1.58
CA ASP A 113 13.98 -3.66 -0.96
C ASP A 113 13.70 -5.16 -0.96
N SER A 114 14.62 -5.97 -1.47
CA SER A 114 14.46 -7.43 -1.57
C SER A 114 14.53 -8.13 -0.22
N ALA A 115 15.26 -7.56 0.73
CA ALA A 115 15.44 -8.12 2.07
C ALA A 115 15.77 -7.03 3.08
N ASN A 116 14.74 -6.43 3.65
CA ASN A 116 14.91 -5.37 4.63
C ASN A 116 15.86 -5.77 5.77
N ALA A 117 16.83 -4.94 6.09
CA ALA A 117 17.90 -5.24 7.04
C ALA A 117 17.40 -5.61 8.45
N MET A 118 16.19 -5.19 8.83
CA MET A 118 15.65 -5.44 10.16
C MET A 118 15.00 -6.82 10.29
N ASN A 119 14.33 -7.32 9.24
CA ASN A 119 13.49 -8.52 9.33
C ASN A 119 13.63 -9.49 8.15
N GLN A 120 14.52 -9.19 7.20
CA GLN A 120 14.80 -10.02 6.01
C GLN A 120 13.56 -10.24 5.11
N ARG A 121 12.55 -9.37 5.21
CA ARG A 121 11.35 -9.43 4.38
C ARG A 121 11.51 -8.54 3.16
N PRO A 122 11.02 -8.94 1.98
CA PRO A 122 10.86 -8.02 0.87
C PRO A 122 9.86 -6.93 1.26
N PHE A 123 10.19 -5.72 0.88
CA PHE A 123 9.46 -4.51 1.27
C PHE A 123 9.21 -3.63 0.06
N MET A 124 8.04 -3.02 0.02
CA MET A 124 7.75 -1.95 -0.94
C MET A 124 6.96 -0.85 -0.27
N GLN A 125 7.34 0.38 -0.52
CA GLN A 125 6.57 1.56 -0.18
C GLN A 125 6.14 2.26 -1.46
N ILE A 126 4.85 2.49 -1.59
CA ILE A 126 4.27 3.21 -2.72
C ILE A 126 3.57 4.45 -2.19
N ARG A 127 3.99 5.61 -2.66
CA ARG A 127 3.26 6.85 -2.45
C ARG A 127 2.56 7.21 -3.74
N VAL A 128 1.29 7.56 -3.65
CA VAL A 128 0.49 7.95 -4.80
C VAL A 128 -0.37 9.16 -4.45
N ALA A 129 -0.39 10.15 -5.33
CA ALA A 129 -1.20 11.35 -5.17
C ALA A 129 -1.94 11.68 -6.46
N SER A 130 -3.23 11.95 -6.34
CA SER A 130 -4.10 12.34 -7.45
C SER A 130 -4.92 13.58 -7.07
N ARG A 131 -5.15 14.47 -8.02
CA ARG A 131 -6.03 15.62 -7.85
C ARG A 131 -7.47 15.34 -8.30
N ASN A 132 -7.67 14.31 -9.11
CA ASN A 132 -8.99 13.96 -9.62
C ASN A 132 -9.59 12.81 -8.83
N THR A 133 -10.58 13.11 -7.99
CA THR A 133 -11.29 12.15 -7.18
C THR A 133 -12.29 11.28 -7.94
N ALA A 134 -12.60 11.62 -9.21
CA ALA A 134 -13.46 10.80 -10.06
C ALA A 134 -12.72 9.56 -10.60
N ASN A 135 -11.40 9.63 -10.73
CA ASN A 135 -10.58 8.51 -11.11
C ASN A 135 -10.37 7.56 -9.92
N LYS A 136 -10.36 6.26 -10.19
CA LYS A 136 -10.06 5.24 -9.19
C LYS A 136 -8.60 4.83 -9.31
N ILE A 137 -7.88 4.88 -8.22
CA ILE A 137 -6.52 4.36 -8.12
C ILE A 137 -6.61 2.92 -7.65
N ILE A 138 -6.03 2.02 -8.42
CA ILE A 138 -6.01 0.59 -8.14
C ILE A 138 -4.58 0.17 -7.82
N LEU A 139 -4.40 -0.50 -6.71
CA LEU A 139 -3.20 -1.28 -6.42
C LEU A 139 -3.42 -2.70 -6.92
N GLN A 140 -2.48 -3.20 -7.70
CA GLN A 140 -2.43 -4.61 -8.09
C GLN A 140 -1.15 -5.22 -7.54
N ILE A 141 -1.25 -6.38 -6.89
CA ILE A 141 -0.14 -7.14 -6.31
C ILE A 141 -0.09 -8.51 -6.94
N HIS A 142 1.12 -8.98 -7.25
CA HIS A 142 1.39 -10.33 -7.74
C HIS A 142 2.63 -10.90 -7.04
N ALA A 143 2.61 -12.20 -6.79
CA ALA A 143 3.75 -12.99 -6.34
C ALA A 143 3.56 -14.44 -6.80
N ASP A 144 4.65 -15.12 -7.12
CA ASP A 144 4.61 -16.55 -7.47
C ASP A 144 4.28 -17.43 -6.25
N THR A 145 4.73 -17.02 -5.08
CA THR A 145 4.54 -17.74 -3.81
C THR A 145 4.52 -16.78 -2.63
N GLY A 146 3.98 -17.28 -1.50
CA GLY A 146 4.03 -16.57 -0.22
C GLY A 146 2.87 -15.63 -0.02
N ILE A 147 3.01 -14.83 1.01
CA ILE A 147 1.99 -13.90 1.49
C ILE A 147 2.54 -12.48 1.45
N VAL A 148 1.71 -11.54 1.00
CA VAL A 148 2.01 -10.11 1.07
C VAL A 148 0.94 -9.42 1.90
N HIS A 149 1.39 -8.68 2.90
CA HIS A 149 0.55 -7.75 3.65
C HIS A 149 0.74 -6.35 3.11
N ALA A 150 -0.33 -5.61 2.95
CA ALA A 150 -0.30 -4.21 2.57
C ALA A 150 -1.06 -3.37 3.59
N TRP A 151 -0.48 -2.25 3.99
CA TRP A 151 -1.10 -1.26 4.87
C TRP A 151 -1.13 0.09 4.22
N ASN A 152 -2.19 0.79 4.54
CA ASN A 152 -2.36 2.18 4.22
C ASN A 152 -1.89 3.01 5.41
N LEU A 153 -0.64 3.48 5.37
CA LEU A 153 0.00 4.17 6.49
C LEU A 153 -0.32 5.66 6.52
N ILE A 154 -0.41 6.19 7.74
CA ILE A 154 -0.49 7.63 7.98
C ILE A 154 0.92 8.21 7.91
N GLU A 155 1.20 9.07 6.92
CA GLU A 155 2.41 9.87 6.88
C GLU A 155 2.12 11.31 7.33
N LEU A 156 2.55 11.64 8.54
CA LEU A 156 2.26 12.94 9.16
C LEU A 156 3.09 14.10 8.61
N ASN A 157 4.20 13.84 7.90
CA ASN A 157 5.22 14.86 7.64
C ASN A 157 5.31 15.36 6.20
N ASN A 158 4.54 14.81 5.25
CA ASN A 158 4.66 15.15 3.83
C ASN A 158 3.39 15.74 3.22
N GLY A 159 2.41 16.08 4.02
CA GLY A 159 1.12 16.64 3.57
C GLY A 159 0.18 15.59 2.96
N VAL A 160 0.53 14.31 3.02
CA VAL A 160 -0.31 13.19 2.63
C VAL A 160 -0.94 12.61 3.88
N GLY A 161 -2.21 12.94 4.12
CA GLY A 161 -2.96 12.37 5.23
C GLY A 161 -3.74 11.13 4.79
N ASN A 162 -3.60 10.04 5.53
CA ASN A 162 -4.31 8.79 5.25
C ASN A 162 -5.56 8.59 6.13
N TRP A 163 -6.01 9.60 6.83
CA TRP A 163 -7.19 9.54 7.68
C TRP A 163 -8.44 9.19 6.85
N GLY A 164 -9.14 8.13 7.24
CA GLY A 164 -10.33 7.66 6.54
C GLY A 164 -10.06 7.03 5.18
N SER A 165 -8.81 6.77 4.85
CA SER A 165 -8.43 6.10 3.61
C SER A 165 -8.53 4.60 3.77
N ASP A 166 -9.21 3.95 2.84
CA ASP A 166 -9.51 2.53 2.86
C ASP A 166 -9.00 1.82 1.61
N PHE A 167 -8.83 0.51 1.72
CA PHE A 167 -8.85 -0.40 0.59
C PHE A 167 -10.28 -0.87 0.30
N ALA A 168 -10.72 -0.77 -0.95
CA ALA A 168 -12.09 -1.09 -1.33
C ALA A 168 -12.19 -2.01 -2.55
N ALA A 169 -13.30 -2.75 -2.62
CA ALA A 169 -13.66 -3.57 -3.78
C ALA A 169 -14.70 -2.83 -4.63
N PRO A 170 -14.29 -2.00 -5.62
CA PRO A 170 -15.22 -1.23 -6.43
C PRO A 170 -15.97 -2.06 -7.46
N TYR A 171 -15.45 -3.25 -7.80
CA TYR A 171 -16.00 -4.17 -8.80
C TYR A 171 -15.83 -5.62 -8.37
N ALA A 172 -16.53 -6.55 -9.04
CA ALA A 172 -16.29 -7.98 -8.87
C ALA A 172 -14.83 -8.35 -9.21
N GLY A 173 -14.23 -9.22 -8.41
CA GLY A 173 -12.82 -9.61 -8.53
C GLY A 173 -11.82 -8.65 -7.89
N TYR A 174 -12.30 -7.63 -7.19
CA TYR A 174 -11.47 -6.77 -6.35
C TYR A 174 -11.63 -7.16 -4.88
N THR A 175 -10.58 -6.90 -4.09
CA THR A 175 -10.54 -7.21 -2.65
C THR A 175 -10.73 -5.92 -1.85
N ALA A 176 -11.62 -5.97 -0.87
CA ALA A 176 -11.71 -4.92 0.17
C ALA A 176 -10.67 -5.20 1.27
N GLY A 177 -10.24 -4.13 1.92
CA GLY A 177 -9.39 -4.25 3.10
C GLY A 177 -10.11 -4.75 4.34
N ASP A 178 -9.36 -4.92 5.39
CA ASP A 178 -9.80 -5.28 6.74
C ASP A 178 -9.12 -4.39 7.80
N PRO A 179 -9.58 -4.40 9.06
CA PRO A 179 -9.02 -3.57 10.13
C PRO A 179 -7.85 -4.25 10.88
N TYR A 180 -7.03 -5.06 10.22
CA TYR A 180 -5.96 -5.81 10.87
C TYR A 180 -4.69 -4.97 11.10
N TYR A 181 -4.19 -4.93 12.34
CA TYR A 181 -3.02 -4.13 12.74
C TYR A 181 -1.73 -4.93 12.91
N GLY A 182 -1.81 -6.25 13.03
CA GLY A 182 -0.66 -7.08 13.34
C GLY A 182 0.04 -7.67 12.12
N ILE A 183 1.31 -8.01 12.28
CA ILE A 183 2.08 -8.88 11.41
C ILE A 183 2.48 -10.12 12.21
#